data_5f4a9b4ab803a13b92152b5ba689cd86
#
_entry.id   5f4a9b4ab803a13b92152b5ba689cd86
#
_cell.length_a   1.000
_cell.length_b   1.000
_cell.length_c   1.000
_cell.angle_alpha   90.00
_cell.angle_beta   90.00
_cell.angle_gamma   90.00
#
_symmetry.space_group_name_H-M   'P 1'
#
loop_
_entity.id
_entity.type
_entity.pdbx_description
1 polymer ?
#
loop_
_entity_poly.entity_id
_entity_poly.type
_entity_poly.pdbx_seq_one_letter_code
_entity_poly.pdbx_strand_id
1 'polypeptide(L)'
;MKKVKITAIRKVQYDDLMARYENPIAHTCDVCEGQSWISEEGKCPDGLCPEAWKTMREFVEALARGEGNFYDGWMKNPRSAMISCNDGFRPVSFYIEAIEQV
;
A
#
# COMPACT_ATOMS: atom_id res chain seq x y z
N MET A 1 6.41 7.33 18.04
CA MET A 1 5.54 6.62 17.09
C MET A 1 6.22 5.39 16.53
N LYS A 2 5.44 4.37 16.21
CA LYS A 2 5.98 3.17 15.59
C LYS A 2 6.31 3.43 14.12
N LYS A 3 7.35 2.75 13.62
CA LYS A 3 7.60 2.71 12.19
C LYS A 3 6.63 1.74 11.53
N VAL A 4 6.29 1.99 10.29
CA VAL A 4 5.38 1.14 9.51
C VAL A 4 6.10 0.72 8.24
N LYS A 5 6.18 -0.59 8.01
CA LYS A 5 6.77 -1.14 6.80
C LYS A 5 5.68 -1.35 5.76
N ILE A 6 5.93 -0.87 4.56
CA ILE A 6 5.02 -0.98 3.43
C ILE A 6 5.71 -1.86 2.39
N THR A 7 5.09 -2.95 2.02
CA THR A 7 5.67 -3.90 1.05
C THR A 7 4.70 -4.11 -0.11
N ALA A 8 5.17 -3.95 -1.34
CA ALA A 8 4.39 -4.28 -2.53
C ALA A 8 4.39 -5.81 -2.68
N ILE A 9 3.26 -6.44 -2.38
CA ILE A 9 3.14 -7.90 -2.34
C ILE A 9 2.82 -8.47 -3.72
N ARG A 10 1.88 -7.83 -4.42
CA ARG A 10 1.42 -8.35 -5.71
C ARG A 10 0.99 -7.20 -6.61
N LYS A 11 1.38 -7.31 -7.88
CA LYS A 11 0.95 -6.41 -8.94
C LYS A 11 0.19 -7.23 -9.96
N VAL A 12 -1.05 -6.85 -10.22
CA VAL A 12 -1.91 -7.53 -11.18
C VAL A 12 -2.15 -6.61 -12.37
N GLN A 13 -2.42 -7.19 -13.53
CA GLN A 13 -2.70 -6.43 -14.73
C GLN A 13 -3.91 -7.06 -15.42
N TYR A 14 -4.93 -6.25 -15.67
CA TYR A 14 -6.16 -6.71 -16.32
C TYR A 14 -6.15 -6.28 -17.78
N ASP A 15 -5.53 -7.09 -18.63
CA ASP A 15 -5.34 -6.78 -20.05
C ASP A 15 -6.66 -6.56 -20.78
N ASP A 16 -7.68 -7.33 -20.46
CA ASP A 16 -9.00 -7.21 -21.05
C ASP A 16 -9.68 -5.88 -20.71
N LEU A 17 -9.55 -5.44 -19.47
CA LEU A 17 -10.13 -4.17 -19.05
C LEU A 17 -9.38 -2.99 -19.69
N MET A 18 -8.05 -3.10 -19.78
CA MET A 18 -7.24 -2.07 -20.42
C MET A 18 -7.60 -1.93 -21.90
N ALA A 19 -7.71 -3.04 -22.60
CA ALA A 19 -8.06 -3.03 -24.03
C ALA A 19 -9.43 -2.42 -24.28
N ARG A 20 -10.35 -2.63 -23.34
CA ARG A 20 -11.74 -2.21 -23.49
C ARG A 20 -11.99 -0.76 -23.08
N TYR A 21 -11.34 -0.29 -22.04
CA TYR A 21 -11.71 0.97 -21.38
C TYR A 21 -10.59 2.01 -21.32
N GLU A 22 -9.33 1.60 -21.39
CA GLU A 22 -8.23 2.53 -21.17
C GLU A 22 -7.67 3.06 -22.48
N ASN A 23 -7.44 4.36 -22.54
CA ASN A 23 -6.72 4.94 -23.66
C ASN A 23 -5.23 4.56 -23.57
N PRO A 24 -4.52 4.46 -24.72
CA PRO A 24 -3.09 4.22 -24.69
C PRO A 24 -2.38 5.27 -23.85
N ILE A 25 -1.49 4.82 -22.96
CA ILE A 25 -0.70 5.72 -22.12
C ILE A 25 0.78 5.45 -22.33
N ALA A 26 1.58 6.52 -22.31
CA ALA A 26 2.99 6.43 -22.57
C ALA A 26 3.77 5.92 -21.35
N HIS A 27 3.17 5.98 -20.17
CA HIS A 27 3.87 5.72 -18.93
C HIS A 27 2.94 5.02 -17.93
N THR A 28 3.41 3.93 -17.33
CA THR A 28 2.65 3.16 -16.36
C THR A 28 3.36 3.13 -15.02
N CYS A 29 2.70 2.55 -14.01
CA CYS A 29 3.26 2.35 -12.69
C CYS A 29 4.53 1.49 -12.75
N ASP A 30 5.60 1.95 -12.10
CA ASP A 30 6.89 1.26 -12.08
C ASP A 30 7.15 0.52 -10.76
N VAL A 31 6.15 0.41 -9.89
CA VAL A 31 6.27 -0.36 -8.65
C VAL A 31 6.50 -1.82 -8.97
N CYS A 32 7.47 -2.44 -8.29
CA CYS A 32 7.81 -3.85 -8.47
C CYS A 32 7.42 -4.67 -7.25
N GLU A 33 6.96 -5.89 -7.47
CA GLU A 33 6.69 -6.82 -6.38
C GLU A 33 7.95 -7.04 -5.54
N GLY A 34 7.79 -7.06 -4.23
CA GLY A 34 8.88 -7.20 -3.29
C GLY A 34 9.52 -5.89 -2.85
N GLN A 35 9.23 -4.81 -3.53
CA GLN A 35 9.72 -3.49 -3.15
C GLN A 35 9.11 -3.06 -1.81
N SER A 36 9.91 -2.44 -0.95
CA SER A 36 9.41 -2.02 0.37
C SER A 36 9.89 -0.61 0.74
N TRP A 37 9.16 -0.01 1.65
CA TRP A 37 9.43 1.33 2.18
C TRP A 37 9.16 1.34 3.68
N ILE A 38 9.80 2.25 4.38
CA ILE A 38 9.56 2.48 5.80
C ILE A 38 8.95 3.86 5.99
N SER A 39 7.75 3.91 6.56
CA SER A 39 7.13 5.15 6.97
C SER A 39 7.56 5.48 8.39
N GLU A 40 8.10 6.66 8.59
CA GLU A 40 8.47 7.16 9.91
C GLU A 40 7.50 8.25 10.31
N GLU A 41 7.02 8.18 11.55
CA GLU A 41 6.09 9.14 12.12
C GLU A 41 4.82 9.34 11.30
N GLY A 42 4.35 8.28 10.66
CA GLY A 42 3.12 8.32 9.85
C GLY A 42 3.23 9.10 8.56
N LYS A 43 4.45 9.40 8.11
CA LYS A 43 4.67 10.20 6.90
C LYS A 43 4.88 9.32 5.67
N CYS A 44 4.56 9.88 4.50
CA CYS A 44 4.81 9.20 3.24
C CYS A 44 6.31 9.00 3.03
N PRO A 45 6.78 7.76 2.86
CA PRO A 45 8.19 7.53 2.61
C PRO A 45 8.61 8.01 1.22
N ASP A 46 9.89 8.38 1.09
CA ASP A 46 10.43 8.78 -0.19
C ASP A 46 10.34 7.65 -1.20
N GLY A 47 9.95 7.97 -2.42
CA GLY A 47 9.87 7.00 -3.50
C GLY A 47 8.58 6.20 -3.57
N LEU A 48 7.68 6.34 -2.60
CA LEU A 48 6.38 5.70 -2.68
C LEU A 48 5.45 6.53 -3.58
N CYS A 49 4.70 5.84 -4.43
CA CYS A 49 3.73 6.48 -5.32
C CYS A 49 2.71 7.31 -4.53
N PRO A 50 2.53 8.60 -4.83
CA PRO A 50 1.57 9.44 -4.10
C PRO A 50 0.13 8.94 -4.16
N GLU A 51 -0.28 8.33 -5.27
CA GLU A 51 -1.62 7.78 -5.40
C GLU A 51 -1.82 6.55 -4.51
N ALA A 52 -0.80 5.70 -4.39
CA ALA A 52 -0.84 4.58 -3.46
C ALA A 52 -0.89 5.08 -2.01
N TRP A 53 -0.11 6.11 -1.70
CA TRP A 53 -0.10 6.71 -0.36
C TRP A 53 -1.49 7.19 0.05
N LYS A 54 -2.23 7.82 -0.85
CA LYS A 54 -3.59 8.29 -0.56
C LYS A 54 -4.52 7.18 -0.10
N THR A 55 -4.35 5.97 -0.62
CA THR A 55 -5.22 4.85 -0.26
C THR A 55 -4.86 4.21 1.08
N MET A 56 -3.61 4.34 1.51
CA MET A 56 -3.13 3.68 2.73
C MET A 56 -2.87 4.62 3.91
N ARG A 57 -2.89 5.92 3.67
CA ARG A 57 -2.49 6.93 4.66
C ARG A 57 -3.14 6.76 6.02
N GLU A 58 -4.46 6.60 6.06
CA GLU A 58 -5.19 6.48 7.33
C GLU A 58 -4.75 5.26 8.13
N PHE A 59 -4.50 4.15 7.42
CA PHE A 59 -4.04 2.92 8.06
C PHE A 59 -2.61 3.05 8.58
N VAL A 60 -1.74 3.67 7.80
CA VAL A 60 -0.36 3.90 8.21
C VAL A 60 -0.30 4.81 9.43
N GLU A 61 -1.07 5.89 9.43
CA GLU A 61 -1.12 6.81 10.57
C GLU A 61 -1.64 6.12 11.83
N ALA A 62 -2.68 5.31 11.69
CA ALA A 62 -3.23 4.55 12.82
C ALA A 62 -2.19 3.57 13.39
N LEU A 63 -1.52 2.82 12.52
CA LEU A 63 -0.47 1.88 12.95
C LEU A 63 0.70 2.61 13.62
N ALA A 64 1.07 3.78 13.13
CA ALA A 64 2.14 4.59 13.71
C ALA A 64 1.79 5.00 15.15
N ARG A 65 0.51 5.26 15.42
CA ARG A 65 0.03 5.60 16.77
C ARG A 65 -0.12 4.39 17.69
N GLY A 66 0.14 3.17 17.19
CA GLY A 66 -0.02 1.95 17.97
C GLY A 66 -1.43 1.35 17.91
N GLU A 67 -2.27 1.86 17.03
CA GLU A 67 -3.61 1.31 16.80
C GLU A 67 -3.53 0.13 15.84
N GLY A 68 -4.66 -0.51 15.59
CA GLY A 68 -4.73 -1.65 14.71
C GLY A 68 -6.08 -2.33 14.78
N ASN A 69 -6.09 -3.65 14.54
CA ASN A 69 -7.29 -4.48 14.56
C ASN A 69 -8.40 -3.90 13.66
N PHE A 70 -8.01 -3.50 12.45
CA PHE A 70 -8.95 -2.91 11.50
C PHE A 70 -10.08 -3.89 11.17
N TYR A 71 -11.29 -3.35 11.04
CA TYR A 71 -12.49 -4.12 10.74
C TYR A 71 -12.72 -5.29 11.71
N ASP A 72 -12.27 -5.12 12.95
CA ASP A 72 -12.54 -6.07 14.04
C ASP A 72 -12.14 -7.52 13.68
N GLY A 73 -10.84 -7.72 13.47
CA GLY A 73 -10.29 -9.05 13.22
C GLY A 73 -10.07 -9.39 11.76
N TRP A 74 -9.97 -8.38 10.90
CA TRP A 74 -9.74 -8.58 9.47
C TRP A 74 -8.41 -9.26 9.17
N MET A 75 -7.32 -8.79 9.80
CA MET A 75 -5.97 -9.28 9.50
C MET A 75 -5.51 -10.29 10.54
N LYS A 76 -4.78 -11.32 10.11
CA LYS A 76 -4.15 -12.28 11.03
C LYS A 76 -3.20 -11.57 11.98
N ASN A 77 -2.41 -10.62 11.47
CA ASN A 77 -1.60 -9.74 12.30
C ASN A 77 -2.45 -8.49 12.58
N PRO A 78 -2.88 -8.26 13.84
CA PRO A 78 -3.75 -7.11 14.13
C PRO A 78 -3.08 -5.76 13.96
N ARG A 79 -1.76 -5.75 13.84
CA ARG A 79 -0.98 -4.53 13.59
C ARG A 79 -0.58 -4.41 12.12
N SER A 80 -1.49 -4.76 11.22
CA SER A 80 -1.24 -4.73 9.79
C SER A 80 -2.52 -4.46 9.02
N ALA A 81 -2.36 -4.19 7.73
CA ALA A 81 -3.48 -4.07 6.79
C ALA A 81 -3.01 -4.45 5.39
N MET A 82 -3.92 -4.90 4.56
CA MET A 82 -3.64 -5.16 3.14
C MET A 82 -4.44 -4.15 2.32
N ILE A 83 -3.74 -3.23 1.68
CA ILE A 83 -4.36 -2.10 0.99
C ILE A 83 -3.95 -2.12 -0.48
N SER A 84 -4.90 -1.94 -1.38
CA SER A 84 -4.64 -1.81 -2.81
C SER A 84 -4.53 -0.34 -3.20
N CYS A 85 -3.67 -0.03 -4.16
CA CYS A 85 -3.74 1.28 -4.82
C CYS A 85 -5.06 1.38 -5.60
N ASN A 86 -5.39 2.58 -6.05
CA ASN A 86 -6.70 2.84 -6.68
C ASN A 86 -6.71 2.68 -8.21
N ASP A 87 -5.66 2.11 -8.80
CA ASP A 87 -5.64 1.81 -10.23
C ASP A 87 -6.42 0.51 -10.48
N GLY A 88 -7.57 0.64 -11.13
CA GLY A 88 -8.44 -0.51 -11.43
C GLY A 88 -7.93 -1.39 -12.56
N PHE A 89 -6.93 -0.94 -13.33
CA PHE A 89 -6.35 -1.71 -14.43
C PHE A 89 -5.11 -2.48 -14.01
N ARG A 90 -4.28 -1.88 -13.12
CA ARG A 90 -3.02 -2.46 -12.65
C ARG A 90 -2.89 -2.33 -11.14
N PRO A 91 -3.81 -2.93 -10.36
CA PRO A 91 -3.77 -2.76 -8.91
C PRO A 91 -2.53 -3.40 -8.31
N VAL A 92 -1.96 -2.70 -7.34
CA VAL A 92 -0.86 -3.22 -6.53
C VAL A 92 -1.39 -3.39 -5.11
N SER A 93 -1.20 -4.58 -4.55
CA SER A 93 -1.56 -4.87 -3.16
C SER A 93 -0.36 -4.62 -2.28
N PHE A 94 -0.55 -3.77 -1.26
CA PHE A 94 0.50 -3.44 -0.30
C PHE A 94 0.15 -4.04 1.05
N TYR A 95 1.11 -4.77 1.63
CA TYR A 95 1.02 -5.19 3.01
C TYR A 95 1.69 -4.14 3.86
N ILE A 96 0.94 -3.55 4.77
CA ILE A 96 1.47 -2.55 5.69
C ILE A 96 1.43 -3.10 7.10
N GLU A 97 2.53 -2.97 7.84
CA GLU A 97 2.65 -3.55 9.17
C GLU A 97 3.46 -2.63 10.07
N ALA A 98 3.00 -2.51 11.32
CA ALA A 98 3.78 -1.81 12.33
C ALA A 98 4.99 -2.67 12.69
N ILE A 99 6.16 -2.05 12.75
CA ILE A 99 7.39 -2.72 13.18
C ILE A 99 7.89 -2.05 14.44
N GLU A 100 8.53 -2.84 15.30
CA GLU A 100 9.03 -2.29 16.55
C GLU A 100 10.19 -1.33 16.28
N GLN A 101 10.15 -0.21 16.98
CA GLN A 101 11.32 0.67 17.07
C GLN A 101 12.27 0.10 18.09
N VAL A 102 13.46 -0.18 17.66
CA VAL A 102 14.51 -0.62 18.55
C VAL A 102 15.36 0.58 18.96
#